data_d38bc50077c7d8db03be0bd43e6e6f6f
#
_entry.id   d38bc50077c7d8db03be0bd43e6e6f6f
#
_cell.length_a   1.000
_cell.length_b   1.000
_cell.length_c   1.000
_cell.angle_alpha   90.00
_cell.angle_beta   90.00
_cell.angle_gamma   90.00
#
_symmetry.space_group_name_H-M   'P 1'
#
loop_
_entity.id
_entity.type
_entity.pdbx_description
1 polymer ?
#
loop_
_entity_poly.entity_id
_entity_poly.type
_entity_poly.pdbx_seq_one_letter_code
_entity_poly.pdbx_strand_id
1 'polypeptide(L)'
;MPSPDHDDGKAPGVILSNKSAVDETYYFYDNYWNGNGTAGANFDHPLKSVHVPAGHTVFVSLPFSFKGRVQRGHLIPATWVEFQIEASNDHKAHGDVSVEQGNDGPAMIHATDGTKSSNGFTKVIKAEDSAYQKRADGKRVIASTMGNWMGGPNQAAIKAQQGIRTQAYVTGGTGVPDVASANRRLAVDFY
;
A
#
# COMPACT_ATOMS: atom_id res chain seq x y z
N MET A 1 8.27 -20.63 -8.81
CA MET A 1 7.47 -19.47 -8.33
C MET A 1 6.04 -19.93 -8.25
N PRO A 2 5.28 -19.58 -7.19
CA PRO A 2 3.86 -19.92 -7.16
C PRO A 2 3.17 -19.25 -8.36
N SER A 3 2.31 -20.00 -9.05
CA SER A 3 1.46 -19.45 -10.10
C SER A 3 0.52 -18.40 -9.52
N PRO A 4 0.12 -17.37 -10.29
CA PRO A 4 -0.94 -16.47 -9.90
C PRO A 4 -2.20 -17.26 -9.50
N ASP A 5 -2.93 -16.76 -8.51
CA ASP A 5 -4.20 -17.37 -8.12
C ASP A 5 -5.19 -17.28 -9.29
N HIS A 6 -6.01 -18.31 -9.45
CA HIS A 6 -7.06 -18.28 -10.48
C HIS A 6 -8.17 -17.32 -10.02
N ASP A 7 -8.50 -16.34 -10.87
CA ASP A 7 -9.60 -15.40 -10.62
C ASP A 7 -10.92 -15.99 -11.11
N ASP A 8 -11.78 -16.43 -10.19
CA ASP A 8 -13.14 -16.86 -10.48
C ASP A 8 -14.17 -15.70 -10.48
N GLY A 9 -13.70 -14.46 -10.29
CA GLY A 9 -14.53 -13.26 -10.21
C GLY A 9 -15.30 -13.11 -8.88
N LYS A 10 -15.17 -14.04 -7.94
CA LYS A 10 -15.94 -14.10 -6.68
C LYS A 10 -15.05 -14.17 -5.44
N ALA A 11 -13.90 -14.85 -5.54
CA ALA A 11 -12.99 -15.01 -4.42
C ALA A 11 -12.55 -13.65 -3.86
N PRO A 12 -12.47 -13.50 -2.51
CA PRO A 12 -11.98 -12.27 -1.91
C PRO A 12 -10.49 -12.08 -2.21
N GLY A 13 -10.07 -10.84 -2.35
CA GLY A 13 -8.68 -10.56 -2.64
C GLY A 13 -8.42 -9.26 -3.38
N VAL A 14 -7.28 -9.21 -4.05
CA VAL A 14 -6.78 -8.02 -4.73
C VAL A 14 -6.43 -8.32 -6.19
N ILE A 15 -6.89 -7.46 -7.09
CA ILE A 15 -6.41 -7.37 -8.47
C ILE A 15 -5.21 -6.44 -8.44
N LEU A 16 -4.00 -7.00 -8.56
CA LEU A 16 -2.73 -6.30 -8.40
C LEU A 16 -2.10 -6.04 -9.75
N SER A 17 -1.85 -4.77 -10.07
CA SER A 17 -1.22 -4.35 -11.32
C SER A 17 0.15 -3.71 -11.07
N ASN A 18 1.15 -4.21 -11.76
CA ASN A 18 2.44 -3.56 -11.91
C ASN A 18 2.40 -2.65 -13.15
N LYS A 19 2.23 -1.35 -12.94
CA LYS A 19 2.20 -0.34 -14.01
C LYS A 19 3.60 0.20 -14.33
N SER A 20 4.63 -0.25 -13.63
CA SER A 20 6.00 0.17 -13.87
C SER A 20 6.62 -0.53 -15.09
N ALA A 21 7.81 -0.06 -15.50
CA ALA A 21 8.54 -0.61 -16.64
C ALA A 21 9.46 -1.78 -16.27
N VAL A 22 9.46 -2.21 -15.00
CA VAL A 22 10.32 -3.29 -14.51
C VAL A 22 9.50 -4.33 -13.76
N ASP A 23 9.99 -5.57 -13.76
CA ASP A 23 9.40 -6.64 -12.97
C ASP A 23 9.54 -6.34 -11.48
N GLU A 24 8.48 -6.58 -10.72
CA GLU A 24 8.46 -6.31 -9.28
C GLU A 24 7.91 -7.50 -8.51
N THR A 25 8.35 -7.62 -7.26
CA THR A 25 7.75 -8.55 -6.31
C THR A 25 7.06 -7.75 -5.21
N TYR A 26 5.79 -8.06 -5.00
CA TYR A 26 4.94 -7.43 -3.99
C TYR A 26 4.76 -8.35 -2.80
N TYR A 27 4.78 -7.77 -1.60
CA TYR A 27 4.71 -8.50 -0.34
C TYR A 27 3.46 -8.07 0.42
N PHE A 28 2.69 -9.06 0.86
CA PHE A 28 1.47 -8.89 1.64
C PHE A 28 1.74 -9.24 3.09
N TYR A 29 1.46 -8.31 3.99
CA TYR A 29 1.65 -8.45 5.44
C TYR A 29 0.30 -8.36 6.13
N ASP A 30 -0.08 -9.43 6.84
CA ASP A 30 -1.30 -9.48 7.63
C ASP A 30 -0.99 -9.16 9.10
N ASN A 31 -1.91 -8.46 9.77
CA ASN A 31 -1.77 -8.10 11.19
C ASN A 31 -0.44 -7.41 11.55
N TYR A 32 0.07 -6.59 10.65
CA TYR A 32 1.35 -5.87 10.84
C TYR A 32 1.29 -4.78 11.90
N TRP A 33 0.08 -4.37 12.31
CA TRP A 33 -0.15 -3.27 13.24
C TRP A 33 -0.93 -3.75 14.46
N ASN A 34 -0.47 -3.43 15.66
CA ASN A 34 -1.12 -3.86 16.90
C ASN A 34 -2.10 -2.84 17.49
N GLY A 35 -2.41 -1.77 16.75
CA GLY A 35 -3.41 -0.77 17.11
C GLY A 35 -2.94 0.33 18.07
N ASN A 36 -1.70 0.27 18.56
CA ASN A 36 -1.16 1.26 19.51
C ASN A 36 0.03 2.07 18.97
N GLY A 37 0.27 2.05 17.68
CA GLY A 37 1.37 2.78 17.05
C GLY A 37 2.70 2.04 17.04
N THR A 38 2.73 0.75 17.37
CA THR A 38 3.91 -0.10 17.31
C THR A 38 3.75 -1.22 16.29
N ALA A 39 4.88 -1.80 15.86
CA ALA A 39 4.87 -2.92 14.93
C ALA A 39 4.15 -4.13 15.54
N GLY A 40 3.26 -4.75 14.77
CA GLY A 40 2.61 -5.99 15.12
C GLY A 40 3.50 -7.21 14.86
N ALA A 41 3.02 -8.39 15.23
CA ALA A 41 3.76 -9.65 15.14
C ALA A 41 4.21 -10.00 13.71
N ASN A 42 3.43 -9.61 12.69
CA ASN A 42 3.69 -9.91 11.29
C ASN A 42 4.27 -8.71 10.53
N PHE A 43 4.84 -7.74 11.24
CA PHE A 43 5.33 -6.51 10.64
C PHE A 43 6.37 -6.74 9.54
N ASP A 44 7.28 -7.67 9.75
CA ASP A 44 8.38 -8.06 8.87
C ASP A 44 8.27 -9.51 8.35
N HIS A 45 7.14 -10.18 8.62
CA HIS A 45 6.88 -11.56 8.19
C HIS A 45 5.69 -11.56 7.21
N PRO A 46 5.93 -11.54 5.90
CA PRO A 46 4.86 -11.49 4.92
C PRO A 46 4.04 -12.79 4.92
N LEU A 47 2.72 -12.64 4.77
CA LEU A 47 1.82 -13.76 4.54
C LEU A 47 2.12 -14.45 3.20
N LYS A 48 2.35 -13.64 2.16
CA LYS A 48 2.75 -14.11 0.83
C LYS A 48 3.49 -13.03 0.05
N SER A 49 4.20 -13.46 -0.99
CA SER A 49 4.78 -12.58 -1.99
C SER A 49 4.33 -13.01 -3.39
N VAL A 50 4.21 -12.05 -4.28
CA VAL A 50 3.76 -12.27 -5.66
C VAL A 50 4.67 -11.51 -6.61
N HIS A 51 5.26 -12.23 -7.57
CA HIS A 51 6.03 -11.61 -8.65
C HIS A 51 5.07 -11.20 -9.78
N VAL A 52 5.14 -9.94 -10.20
CA VAL A 52 4.31 -9.40 -11.27
C VAL A 52 5.22 -8.75 -12.32
N PRO A 53 5.27 -9.30 -13.54
CA PRO A 53 6.05 -8.70 -14.62
C PRO A 53 5.60 -7.27 -14.93
N ALA A 54 6.50 -6.49 -15.52
CA ALA A 54 6.22 -5.13 -15.97
C ALA A 54 4.95 -5.05 -16.84
N GLY A 55 4.05 -4.14 -16.52
CA GLY A 55 2.80 -3.94 -17.24
C GLY A 55 1.72 -5.03 -17.06
N HIS A 56 1.95 -6.03 -16.19
CA HIS A 56 1.01 -7.12 -15.98
C HIS A 56 0.10 -6.90 -14.76
N THR A 57 -1.01 -7.63 -14.78
CA THR A 57 -2.00 -7.68 -13.71
C THR A 57 -2.23 -9.13 -13.30
N VAL A 58 -2.32 -9.39 -12.01
CA VAL A 58 -2.60 -10.71 -11.44
C VAL A 58 -3.67 -10.60 -10.37
N PHE A 59 -4.40 -11.68 -10.13
CA PHE A 59 -5.27 -11.80 -8.97
C PHE A 59 -4.52 -12.44 -7.81
N VAL A 60 -4.71 -11.89 -6.62
CA VAL A 60 -4.14 -12.40 -5.36
C VAL A 60 -5.28 -12.70 -4.40
N SER A 61 -5.55 -13.98 -4.19
CA SER A 61 -6.56 -14.41 -3.23
C SER A 61 -6.06 -14.17 -1.79
N LEU A 62 -6.94 -13.62 -0.96
CA LEU A 62 -6.66 -13.32 0.43
C LEU A 62 -7.83 -13.80 1.30
N PRO A 63 -7.58 -14.26 2.54
CA PRO A 63 -8.64 -14.65 3.43
C PRO A 63 -9.52 -13.46 3.83
N PHE A 64 -10.78 -13.72 4.19
CA PHE A 64 -11.68 -12.66 4.71
C PHE A 64 -11.11 -11.93 5.93
N SER A 65 -10.31 -12.63 6.73
CA SER A 65 -9.64 -12.08 7.93
C SER A 65 -8.46 -11.17 7.62
N PHE A 66 -8.02 -11.05 6.36
CA PHE A 66 -6.88 -10.22 6.03
C PHE A 66 -7.13 -8.76 6.39
N LYS A 67 -6.23 -8.22 7.20
CA LYS A 67 -6.17 -6.81 7.57
C LYS A 67 -4.71 -6.39 7.67
N GLY A 68 -4.22 -5.69 6.66
CA GLY A 68 -2.80 -5.43 6.59
C GLY A 68 -2.42 -4.52 5.43
N ARG A 69 -1.29 -4.80 4.82
CA ARG A 69 -0.75 -3.98 3.74
C ARG A 69 -0.18 -4.81 2.60
N VAL A 70 -0.08 -4.19 1.44
CA VAL A 70 0.80 -4.63 0.35
C VAL A 70 1.79 -3.51 0.03
N GLN A 71 3.02 -3.89 -0.27
CA GLN A 71 4.07 -2.97 -0.67
C GLN A 71 4.95 -3.56 -1.77
N ARG A 72 5.66 -2.70 -2.47
CA ARG A 72 6.70 -3.06 -3.44
C ARG A 72 7.96 -3.48 -2.69
N GLY A 73 8.44 -4.70 -2.95
CA GLY A 73 9.57 -5.27 -2.21
C GLY A 73 9.26 -5.49 -0.72
N HIS A 74 10.27 -5.88 0.03
CA HIS A 74 10.16 -6.17 1.48
C HIS A 74 10.86 -5.13 2.37
N LEU A 75 11.51 -4.16 1.78
CA LEU A 75 12.24 -3.13 2.52
C LEU A 75 11.38 -1.89 2.77
N ILE A 76 11.69 -1.21 3.83
CA ILE A 76 11.15 0.11 4.20
C ILE A 76 12.30 1.13 4.24
N PRO A 77 12.02 2.41 3.97
CA PRO A 77 10.73 3.05 3.68
C PRO A 77 10.12 2.61 2.35
N ALA A 78 8.79 2.57 2.32
CA ALA A 78 8.02 2.20 1.14
C ALA A 78 6.62 2.82 1.18
N THR A 79 6.00 2.98 0.03
CA THR A 79 4.57 3.28 -0.08
C THR A 79 3.78 2.04 0.33
N TRP A 80 2.83 2.20 1.23
CA TRP A 80 1.93 1.13 1.63
C TRP A 80 0.54 1.33 1.02
N VAL A 81 -0.05 0.25 0.54
CA VAL A 81 -1.50 0.18 0.32
C VAL A 81 -2.06 -0.66 1.46
N GLU A 82 -2.82 0.00 2.32
CA GLU A 82 -3.37 -0.58 3.55
C GLU A 82 -4.82 -0.94 3.33
N PHE A 83 -5.22 -2.16 3.69
CA PHE A 83 -6.59 -2.58 3.47
C PHE A 83 -6.99 -3.77 4.34
N GLN A 84 -8.30 -3.94 4.48
CA GLN A 84 -8.93 -5.14 5.02
C GLN A 84 -9.93 -5.71 4.00
N ILE A 85 -10.04 -7.02 3.95
CA ILE A 85 -10.90 -7.69 2.97
C ILE A 85 -12.36 -7.68 3.41
N GLU A 86 -12.62 -7.83 4.72
CA GLU A 86 -13.97 -7.77 5.26
C GLU A 86 -13.97 -7.03 6.60
N ALA A 87 -14.53 -5.82 6.60
CA ALA A 87 -14.71 -5.05 7.82
C ALA A 87 -15.89 -5.61 8.63
N SER A 88 -15.75 -5.65 9.96
CA SER A 88 -16.74 -6.24 10.85
C SER A 88 -18.07 -5.46 10.91
N ASN A 89 -18.06 -4.18 10.57
CA ASN A 89 -19.21 -3.30 10.67
C ASN A 89 -20.14 -3.33 9.45
N ASP A 90 -19.61 -3.57 8.25
CA ASP A 90 -20.38 -3.51 7.00
C ASP A 90 -20.09 -4.63 6.00
N HIS A 91 -19.17 -5.54 6.36
CA HIS A 91 -18.75 -6.68 5.53
C HIS A 91 -18.19 -6.30 4.15
N LYS A 92 -17.66 -5.08 3.99
CA LYS A 92 -17.00 -4.63 2.77
C LYS A 92 -15.49 -4.70 2.90
N ALA A 93 -14.80 -4.74 1.77
CA ALA A 93 -13.39 -4.41 1.75
C ALA A 93 -13.21 -2.89 1.88
N HIS A 94 -12.19 -2.47 2.63
CA HIS A 94 -11.83 -1.07 2.84
C HIS A 94 -10.34 -0.89 2.72
N GLY A 95 -9.89 0.25 2.17
CA GLY A 95 -8.47 0.54 2.13
C GLY A 95 -8.12 1.93 1.67
N ASP A 96 -6.84 2.22 1.76
CA ASP A 96 -6.22 3.51 1.44
C ASP A 96 -4.77 3.35 1.00
N VAL A 97 -4.17 4.47 0.59
CA VAL A 97 -2.73 4.56 0.31
C VAL A 97 -2.08 5.42 1.39
N SER A 98 -0.96 4.95 1.92
CA SER A 98 -0.18 5.64 2.95
C SER A 98 1.27 5.81 2.51
N VAL A 99 1.80 7.01 2.73
CA VAL A 99 3.22 7.34 2.60
C VAL A 99 3.85 7.73 3.95
N GLU A 100 3.15 7.44 5.03
CA GLU A 100 3.62 7.69 6.39
C GLU A 100 4.90 6.90 6.72
N GLN A 101 5.03 5.71 6.15
CA GLN A 101 6.17 4.81 6.31
C GLN A 101 7.22 5.00 5.21
N GLY A 102 7.10 6.08 4.44
CA GLY A 102 7.94 6.43 3.32
C GLY A 102 7.25 6.34 1.97
N ASN A 103 7.96 6.75 0.92
CA ASN A 103 7.42 6.76 -0.43
C ASN A 103 8.50 6.35 -1.43
N ASP A 104 8.36 5.16 -1.98
CA ASP A 104 9.22 4.62 -3.04
C ASP A 104 8.56 4.63 -4.42
N GLY A 105 7.42 5.28 -4.54
CA GLY A 105 6.70 5.46 -5.79
C GLY A 105 5.19 5.52 -5.62
N PRO A 106 4.48 5.88 -6.69
CA PRO A 106 3.04 6.03 -6.68
C PRO A 106 2.30 4.71 -6.54
N ALA A 107 1.11 4.79 -5.93
CA ALA A 107 0.14 3.70 -5.87
C ALA A 107 -1.29 4.24 -5.86
N MET A 108 -2.21 3.42 -6.35
CA MET A 108 -3.65 3.67 -6.34
C MET A 108 -4.39 2.45 -5.79
N ILE A 109 -5.52 2.70 -5.14
CA ILE A 109 -6.46 1.67 -4.73
C ILE A 109 -7.86 2.00 -5.28
N HIS A 110 -8.59 0.98 -5.73
CA HIS A 110 -9.89 1.13 -6.38
C HIS A 110 -10.89 0.11 -5.86
N ALA A 111 -12.15 0.52 -5.74
CA ALA A 111 -13.27 -0.40 -5.58
C ALA A 111 -13.53 -1.16 -6.89
N THR A 112 -13.97 -2.42 -6.78
CA THR A 112 -14.27 -3.27 -7.94
C THR A 112 -15.76 -3.63 -8.04
N ASP A 113 -16.60 -3.00 -7.22
CA ASP A 113 -18.05 -3.23 -7.15
C ASP A 113 -18.89 -2.28 -8.05
N GLY A 114 -18.22 -1.52 -8.91
CA GLY A 114 -18.88 -0.57 -9.83
C GLY A 114 -19.06 0.85 -9.26
N THR A 115 -18.76 1.11 -8.01
CA THR A 115 -18.89 2.44 -7.39
C THR A 115 -17.88 3.45 -7.91
N LYS A 116 -16.79 3.00 -8.57
CA LYS A 116 -15.68 3.82 -9.09
C LYS A 116 -14.94 4.60 -7.99
N SER A 117 -15.10 4.21 -6.72
CA SER A 117 -14.32 4.79 -5.62
C SER A 117 -12.85 4.46 -5.79
N SER A 118 -11.99 5.45 -5.66
CA SER A 118 -10.54 5.28 -5.80
C SER A 118 -9.79 6.32 -4.98
N ASN A 119 -8.58 5.97 -4.58
CA ASN A 119 -7.68 6.85 -3.84
C ASN A 119 -6.22 6.52 -4.17
N GLY A 120 -5.31 7.44 -3.81
CA GLY A 120 -3.90 7.31 -4.10
C GLY A 120 -3.40 8.34 -5.11
N PHE A 121 -2.22 8.13 -5.66
CA PHE A 121 -1.57 9.06 -6.59
C PHE A 121 -0.79 8.30 -7.66
N THR A 122 -0.60 8.95 -8.82
CA THR A 122 0.04 8.34 -10.01
C THR A 122 1.34 9.01 -10.41
N LYS A 123 1.65 10.19 -9.84
CA LYS A 123 2.84 10.96 -10.21
C LYS A 123 3.92 10.80 -9.16
N VAL A 124 5.15 10.56 -9.61
CA VAL A 124 6.32 10.55 -8.73
C VAL A 124 6.47 11.91 -8.05
N ILE A 125 6.57 11.89 -6.73
CA ILE A 125 6.83 13.09 -5.94
C ILE A 125 8.31 13.43 -6.02
N LYS A 126 8.60 14.66 -6.39
CA LYS A 126 9.95 15.22 -6.35
C LYS A 126 10.12 16.03 -5.07
N ALA A 127 11.23 15.84 -4.39
CA ALA A 127 11.54 16.50 -3.13
C ALA A 127 12.98 17.02 -3.12
N GLU A 128 13.29 17.89 -2.17
CA GLU A 128 14.67 18.29 -1.89
C GLU A 128 15.48 17.13 -1.29
N ASP A 129 16.79 17.19 -1.36
CA ASP A 129 17.67 16.08 -0.95
C ASP A 129 17.47 15.63 0.49
N SER A 130 17.15 16.55 1.39
CA SER A 130 16.89 16.27 2.82
C SER A 130 15.63 15.44 3.08
N ALA A 131 14.72 15.35 2.10
CA ALA A 131 13.52 14.49 2.19
C ALA A 131 13.81 13.02 1.95
N TYR A 132 14.95 12.71 1.32
CA TYR A 132 15.28 11.34 0.95
C TYR A 132 16.18 10.67 1.98
N GLN A 133 16.06 9.36 2.05
CA GLN A 133 17.04 8.50 2.68
C GLN A 133 17.47 7.38 1.73
N LYS A 134 18.68 6.85 1.95
CA LYS A 134 19.17 5.68 1.24
C LYS A 134 18.66 4.44 1.95
N ARG A 135 17.85 3.65 1.26
CA ARG A 135 17.36 2.37 1.74
C ARG A 135 18.45 1.29 1.66
N ALA A 136 18.29 0.15 2.33
CA ALA A 136 19.28 -0.91 2.38
C ALA A 136 19.67 -1.49 1.01
N ASP A 137 18.77 -1.43 0.01
CA ASP A 137 19.02 -1.82 -1.39
C ASP A 137 19.75 -0.74 -2.21
N GLY A 138 20.14 0.34 -1.59
CA GLY A 138 20.82 1.48 -2.23
C GLY A 138 19.91 2.49 -2.92
N LYS A 139 18.62 2.22 -3.01
CA LYS A 139 17.66 3.16 -3.61
C LYS A 139 17.46 4.39 -2.72
N ARG A 140 17.32 5.57 -3.35
CA ARG A 140 16.86 6.79 -2.69
C ARG A 140 15.34 6.81 -2.67
N VAL A 141 14.78 6.85 -1.48
CA VAL A 141 13.33 6.88 -1.26
C VAL A 141 12.98 8.03 -0.32
N ILE A 142 11.78 8.60 -0.46
CA ILE A 142 11.32 9.63 0.48
C ILE A 142 11.14 8.98 1.86
N ALA A 143 11.71 9.63 2.87
CA ALA A 143 11.74 9.13 4.22
C ALA A 143 10.35 9.11 4.88
N SER A 144 10.22 8.39 6.00
CA SER A 144 9.02 8.37 6.82
C SER A 144 8.65 9.76 7.34
N THR A 145 7.37 10.04 7.38
CA THR A 145 6.79 11.24 7.97
C THR A 145 6.36 11.06 9.42
N MET A 146 6.44 9.83 9.93
CA MET A 146 6.03 9.48 11.29
C MET A 146 7.19 9.46 12.27
N GLY A 147 6.97 9.97 13.48
CA GLY A 147 7.96 10.06 14.56
C GLY A 147 8.01 8.83 15.46
N ASN A 148 7.75 7.68 14.95
CA ASN A 148 7.74 6.42 15.68
C ASN A 148 8.97 5.56 15.34
N TRP A 149 8.84 4.26 15.43
CA TRP A 149 9.85 3.26 15.07
C TRP A 149 10.32 3.31 13.60
N MET A 150 9.70 4.13 12.74
CA MET A 150 10.09 4.33 11.34
C MET A 150 11.24 5.34 11.15
N GLY A 151 11.69 5.99 12.23
CA GLY A 151 12.80 6.94 12.17
C GLY A 151 12.45 8.36 11.71
N GLY A 152 11.17 8.67 11.49
CA GLY A 152 10.70 10.03 11.22
C GLY A 152 10.47 10.83 12.52
N PRO A 153 9.77 11.99 12.46
CA PRO A 153 9.26 12.59 11.22
C PRO A 153 10.34 13.33 10.44
N ASN A 154 10.36 13.17 9.13
CA ASN A 154 11.16 13.97 8.23
C ASN A 154 10.32 15.14 7.70
N GLN A 155 10.65 16.38 8.10
CA GLN A 155 9.87 17.57 7.76
C GLN A 155 9.90 17.90 6.26
N ALA A 156 11.02 17.65 5.59
CA ALA A 156 11.14 17.85 4.15
C ALA A 156 10.28 16.85 3.37
N ALA A 157 10.20 15.60 3.85
CA ALA A 157 9.30 14.58 3.29
C ALA A 157 7.82 14.97 3.47
N ILE A 158 7.44 15.48 4.64
CA ILE A 158 6.09 15.99 4.89
C ILE A 158 5.76 17.13 3.91
N LYS A 159 6.65 18.11 3.79
CA LYS A 159 6.47 19.28 2.91
C LYS A 159 6.30 18.85 1.44
N ALA A 160 7.17 17.97 0.96
CA ALA A 160 7.14 17.50 -0.43
C ALA A 160 5.84 16.80 -0.80
N GLN A 161 5.17 16.17 0.16
CA GLN A 161 3.98 15.34 -0.06
C GLN A 161 2.66 16.06 0.29
N GLN A 162 2.69 17.35 0.66
CA GLN A 162 1.48 18.10 0.99
C GLN A 162 0.43 18.12 -0.13
N GLY A 163 0.86 18.08 -1.40
CA GLY A 163 -0.05 18.08 -2.54
C GLY A 163 -0.92 16.82 -2.68
N ILE A 164 -0.56 15.73 -2.03
CA ILE A 164 -1.32 14.47 -2.10
C ILE A 164 -2.07 14.12 -0.80
N ARG A 165 -2.07 15.00 0.20
CA ARG A 165 -2.63 14.72 1.53
C ARG A 165 -4.14 14.42 1.57
N THR A 166 -4.86 14.72 0.50
CA THR A 166 -6.28 14.36 0.33
C THR A 166 -6.48 13.07 -0.47
N GLN A 167 -5.39 12.46 -0.93
CA GLN A 167 -5.37 11.29 -1.77
C GLN A 167 -4.62 10.12 -1.13
N ALA A 168 -3.75 10.41 -0.16
CA ALA A 168 -2.97 9.43 0.59
C ALA A 168 -2.67 9.97 1.99
N TYR A 169 -2.50 9.07 2.96
CA TYR A 169 -2.03 9.45 4.29
C TYR A 169 -0.57 9.90 4.23
N VAL A 170 -0.32 11.17 4.57
CA VAL A 170 1.03 11.78 4.58
C VAL A 170 1.53 11.93 6.01
N THR A 171 0.70 12.41 6.90
CA THR A 171 0.91 12.46 8.35
C THR A 171 -0.40 12.07 8.98
N GLY A 172 -0.40 11.33 10.04
CA GLY A 172 -1.60 10.82 10.69
C GLY A 172 -2.75 11.82 10.70
N GLY A 173 -3.96 11.35 10.74
CA GLY A 173 -5.11 12.23 10.79
C GLY A 173 -6.25 11.82 9.89
N THR A 174 -7.20 12.74 9.77
CA THR A 174 -8.46 12.55 9.05
C THR A 174 -8.40 13.26 7.70
N GLY A 175 -9.20 12.80 6.74
CA GLY A 175 -9.42 13.52 5.49
C GLY A 175 -8.98 12.81 4.23
N VAL A 176 -8.36 11.63 4.34
CA VAL A 176 -8.18 10.73 3.21
C VAL A 176 -9.45 9.89 3.07
N PRO A 177 -10.15 9.94 1.93
CA PRO A 177 -11.31 9.10 1.73
C PRO A 177 -10.93 7.63 1.73
N ASP A 178 -11.66 6.84 2.50
CA ASP A 178 -11.58 5.40 2.46
C ASP A 178 -12.22 4.86 1.16
N VAL A 179 -11.57 3.90 0.53
CA VAL A 179 -12.11 3.18 -0.61
C VAL A 179 -12.81 1.93 -0.12
N ALA A 180 -14.11 1.85 -0.30
CA ALA A 180 -14.92 0.70 0.09
C ALA A 180 -15.41 -0.08 -1.12
N SER A 181 -15.39 -1.42 -1.05
CA SER A 181 -15.86 -2.31 -2.11
C SER A 181 -16.73 -3.43 -1.54
N ALA A 182 -18.00 -3.47 -1.93
CA ALA A 182 -19.01 -4.38 -1.38
C ALA A 182 -18.77 -5.85 -1.75
N ASN A 183 -18.03 -6.11 -2.82
CA ASN A 183 -17.72 -7.47 -3.28
C ASN A 183 -16.47 -8.08 -2.60
N ARG A 184 -15.88 -7.43 -1.60
CA ARG A 184 -14.66 -7.86 -0.87
C ARG A 184 -13.45 -8.05 -1.78
N ARG A 185 -13.40 -7.24 -2.84
CA ARG A 185 -12.32 -7.22 -3.83
C ARG A 185 -11.90 -5.78 -4.05
N LEU A 186 -10.60 -5.55 -4.09
CA LEU A 186 -10.00 -4.25 -4.39
C LEU A 186 -9.05 -4.40 -5.57
N ALA A 187 -8.85 -3.35 -6.32
CA ALA A 187 -7.77 -3.26 -7.30
C ALA A 187 -6.69 -2.33 -6.78
N VAL A 188 -5.44 -2.75 -6.92
CA VAL A 188 -4.26 -1.99 -6.49
C VAL A 188 -3.30 -1.87 -7.65
N ASP A 189 -2.95 -0.64 -7.99
CA ASP A 189 -1.99 -0.31 -9.04
C ASP A 189 -0.74 0.30 -8.41
N PHE A 190 0.43 -0.21 -8.76
CA PHE A 190 1.74 0.41 -8.46
C PHE A 190 2.37 0.89 -9.77
N TYR A 191 2.88 2.16 -9.76
CA TYR A 191 3.44 2.83 -10.94
C TYR A 191 4.95 2.95 -10.87
#